data_6de992b92078e3ad44ab64b24abf0fe3
#
_entry.id   6de992b92078e3ad44ab64b24abf0fe3
#
_cell.length_a   1.000
_cell.length_b   1.000
_cell.length_c   1.000
_cell.angle_alpha   90.00
_cell.angle_beta   90.00
_cell.angle_gamma   90.00
#
_symmetry.space_group_name_H-M   'P 1'
#
loop_
_entity.id
_entity.type
_entity.pdbx_description
1 polymer ?
#
loop_
_entity_poly.entity_id
_entity_poly.type
_entity_poly.pdbx_seq_one_letter_code
_entity_poly.pdbx_strand_id
1 'polypeptide(L)'
;MADTKLLLVEDDENLAYMEKSCFEDIIGGYEVKTAVNGKEGLKVWQDFQPDVIVSDIDMPIMDGIEMVKNIREVDGETIILFTTGLTSPKDLKAGYAAGANNYIKKPFIPEELDAHIHSLIQLKAGKRSENASNQIKLGKYLLDADHATLKDTREGSGKMLTAREAKILELLAVNKNEV
;
A
#
# COMPACT_ATOMS: atom_id res chain seq x y z
N MET A 1 7.41 17.22 5.39
CA MET A 1 6.44 16.13 5.14
C MET A 1 6.53 15.21 6.33
N ALA A 2 5.47 14.49 6.69
CA ALA A 2 5.59 13.46 7.72
C ALA A 2 6.44 12.31 7.17
N ASP A 3 7.30 11.72 8.01
CA ASP A 3 8.13 10.60 7.61
C ASP A 3 7.27 9.35 7.39
N THR A 4 7.68 8.49 6.46
CA THR A 4 7.03 7.20 6.21
C THR A 4 7.31 6.26 7.38
N LYS A 5 6.28 5.74 8.00
CA LYS A 5 6.41 4.78 9.10
C LYS A 5 6.72 3.39 8.55
N LEU A 6 7.91 2.90 8.83
CA LEU A 6 8.42 1.62 8.37
C LEU A 6 8.60 0.66 9.54
N LEU A 7 8.00 -0.52 9.47
CA LEU A 7 8.26 -1.63 10.38
C LEU A 7 9.15 -2.66 9.67
N LEU A 8 10.34 -2.90 10.21
CA LEU A 8 11.25 -3.97 9.79
C LEU A 8 11.12 -5.16 10.72
N VAL A 9 10.83 -6.34 10.18
CA VAL A 9 10.71 -7.58 10.95
C VAL A 9 11.79 -8.55 10.45
N GLU A 10 12.83 -8.73 11.25
CA GLU A 10 14.05 -9.45 10.90
C GLU A 10 14.63 -10.08 12.17
N ASP A 11 14.91 -11.38 12.17
CA ASP A 11 15.41 -12.09 13.35
C ASP A 11 16.91 -11.90 13.58
N ASP A 12 17.67 -11.46 12.58
CA ASP A 12 19.04 -10.98 12.76
C ASP A 12 19.04 -9.51 13.24
N GLU A 13 19.25 -9.32 14.55
CA GLU A 13 19.27 -7.99 15.16
C GLU A 13 20.32 -7.06 14.58
N ASN A 14 21.46 -7.58 14.11
CA ASN A 14 22.51 -6.75 13.50
C ASN A 14 22.06 -6.25 12.12
N LEU A 15 21.44 -7.13 11.33
CA LEU A 15 20.90 -6.76 10.04
C LEU A 15 19.75 -5.75 10.20
N ALA A 16 18.82 -6.00 11.11
CA ALA A 16 17.73 -5.08 11.43
C ALA A 16 18.25 -3.68 11.86
N TYR A 17 19.30 -3.64 12.68
CA TYR A 17 19.92 -2.39 13.10
C TYR A 17 20.57 -1.65 11.92
N MET A 18 21.31 -2.35 11.07
CA MET A 18 21.94 -1.76 9.88
C MET A 18 20.92 -1.21 8.90
N GLU A 19 19.86 -1.97 8.62
CA GLU A 19 18.78 -1.53 7.75
C GLU A 19 18.08 -0.29 8.33
N LYS A 20 17.72 -0.32 9.62
CA LYS A 20 17.13 0.82 10.31
C LYS A 20 18.00 2.07 10.17
N SER A 21 19.29 2.01 10.51
CA SER A 21 20.19 3.15 10.41
C SER A 21 20.31 3.65 8.97
N CYS A 22 20.31 2.74 7.99
CA CYS A 22 20.35 3.13 6.61
C CYS A 22 19.09 3.92 6.19
N PHE A 23 17.90 3.47 6.57
CA PHE A 23 16.65 4.16 6.24
C PHE A 23 16.48 5.49 6.98
N GLU A 24 16.87 5.56 8.26
CA GLU A 24 16.72 6.79 9.05
C GLU A 24 17.81 7.83 8.74
N ASP A 25 19.09 7.40 8.65
CA ASP A 25 20.24 8.30 8.64
C ASP A 25 20.79 8.58 7.23
N ILE A 26 20.69 7.60 6.29
CA ILE A 26 21.31 7.70 4.96
C ILE A 26 20.27 8.05 3.90
N ILE A 27 19.21 7.27 3.78
CA ILE A 27 18.12 7.51 2.81
C ILE A 27 17.27 8.68 3.29
N GLY A 28 16.85 8.66 4.57
CA GLY A 28 16.02 9.68 5.20
C GLY A 28 14.54 9.60 4.82
N GLY A 29 13.71 10.30 5.58
CA GLY A 29 12.26 10.36 5.35
C GLY A 29 11.50 9.14 5.87
N TYR A 30 12.11 8.38 6.79
CA TYR A 30 11.52 7.23 7.45
C TYR A 30 11.59 7.35 8.96
N GLU A 31 10.52 6.93 9.63
CA GLU A 31 10.49 6.59 11.05
C GLU A 31 10.45 5.07 11.16
N VAL A 32 11.52 4.44 11.66
CA VAL A 32 11.67 2.98 11.61
C VAL A 32 11.54 2.33 12.98
N LYS A 33 10.68 1.33 13.09
CA LYS A 33 10.66 0.37 14.20
C LYS A 33 11.06 -1.01 13.72
N THR A 34 11.65 -1.78 14.63
CA THR A 34 12.11 -3.16 14.35
C THR A 34 11.39 -4.16 15.24
N ALA A 35 11.29 -5.41 14.79
CA ALA A 35 10.82 -6.55 15.55
C ALA A 35 11.63 -7.79 15.12
N VAL A 36 11.87 -8.71 16.07
CA VAL A 36 12.75 -9.88 15.84
C VAL A 36 12.00 -11.16 15.45
N ASN A 37 10.69 -11.12 15.34
CA ASN A 37 9.84 -12.22 14.89
C ASN A 37 8.43 -11.71 14.59
N GLY A 38 7.60 -12.54 13.95
CA GLY A 38 6.24 -12.17 13.59
C GLY A 38 5.33 -11.81 14.76
N LYS A 39 5.51 -12.45 15.92
CA LYS A 39 4.70 -12.16 17.13
C LYS A 39 4.97 -10.76 17.67
N GLU A 40 6.22 -10.36 17.74
CA GLU A 40 6.61 -9.02 18.11
C GLU A 40 6.19 -8.02 17.01
N GLY A 41 6.35 -8.40 15.74
CA GLY A 41 5.89 -7.63 14.58
C GLY A 41 4.42 -7.25 14.67
N LEU A 42 3.52 -8.20 15.04
CA LEU A 42 2.10 -7.92 15.27
C LEU A 42 1.88 -6.88 16.37
N LYS A 43 2.60 -6.98 17.49
CA LYS A 43 2.48 -6.02 18.58
C LYS A 43 2.94 -4.62 18.16
N VAL A 44 4.11 -4.54 17.53
CA VAL A 44 4.63 -3.26 17.03
C VAL A 44 3.71 -2.66 15.96
N TRP A 45 3.17 -3.49 15.06
CA TRP A 45 2.21 -3.05 14.05
C TRP A 45 0.96 -2.40 14.68
N GLN A 46 0.37 -3.02 15.72
CA GLN A 46 -0.80 -2.48 16.42
C GLN A 46 -0.53 -1.13 17.07
N ASP A 47 0.62 -0.99 17.73
CA ASP A 47 0.98 0.22 18.48
C ASP A 47 1.49 1.35 17.57
N PHE A 48 2.24 1.01 16.55
CA PHE A 48 2.95 1.96 15.68
C PHE A 48 2.14 2.40 14.47
N GLN A 49 1.24 1.53 13.98
CA GLN A 49 0.45 1.76 12.76
C GLN A 49 1.33 2.15 11.56
N PRO A 50 2.21 1.25 11.10
CA PRO A 50 3.14 1.56 10.00
C PRO A 50 2.42 1.69 8.66
N ASP A 51 2.96 2.54 7.78
CA ASP A 51 2.53 2.64 6.38
C ASP A 51 3.02 1.43 5.57
N VAL A 52 4.20 0.94 5.93
CA VAL A 52 4.89 -0.15 5.24
C VAL A 52 5.49 -1.12 6.25
N ILE A 53 5.37 -2.40 5.96
CA ILE A 53 6.05 -3.49 6.66
C ILE A 53 7.01 -4.17 5.68
N VAL A 54 8.25 -4.35 6.10
CA VAL A 54 9.24 -5.21 5.43
C VAL A 54 9.56 -6.33 6.38
N SER A 55 9.35 -7.57 5.96
CA SER A 55 9.51 -8.74 6.82
C SER A 55 10.30 -9.84 6.15
N ASP A 56 11.22 -10.44 6.90
CA ASP A 56 11.70 -11.77 6.52
C ASP A 56 10.55 -12.80 6.65
N ILE A 57 10.67 -13.89 5.90
CA ILE A 57 9.71 -15.01 5.96
C ILE A 57 10.12 -15.98 7.07
N ASP A 58 11.37 -16.41 7.06
CA ASP A 58 11.86 -17.47 7.95
C ASP A 58 12.35 -16.90 9.29
N MET A 59 11.45 -16.81 10.24
CA MET A 59 11.75 -16.31 11.58
C MET A 59 11.26 -17.29 12.64
N PRO A 60 11.90 -17.34 13.83
CA PRO A 60 11.47 -18.18 14.93
C PRO A 60 10.15 -17.67 15.54
N ILE A 61 9.46 -18.52 16.31
CA ILE A 61 8.24 -18.24 17.08
C ILE A 61 7.00 -18.06 16.20
N MET A 62 7.03 -17.11 15.25
CA MET A 62 6.02 -16.84 14.25
C MET A 62 6.72 -16.35 12.99
N ASP A 63 6.50 -17.04 11.89
CA ASP A 63 7.06 -16.67 10.58
C ASP A 63 6.35 -15.45 9.98
N GLY A 64 6.97 -14.85 8.96
CA GLY A 64 6.43 -13.67 8.29
C GLY A 64 5.09 -13.93 7.59
N ILE A 65 4.88 -15.13 7.06
CA ILE A 65 3.64 -15.50 6.36
C ILE A 65 2.46 -15.55 7.35
N GLU A 66 2.66 -16.16 8.50
CA GLU A 66 1.65 -16.26 9.57
C GLU A 66 1.34 -14.85 10.11
N MET A 67 2.36 -14.01 10.33
CA MET A 67 2.18 -12.62 10.74
C MET A 67 1.31 -11.85 9.72
N VAL A 68 1.63 -11.94 8.44
CA VAL A 68 0.90 -11.23 7.39
C VAL A 68 -0.54 -11.69 7.29
N LYS A 69 -0.83 -12.99 7.41
CA LYS A 69 -2.21 -13.50 7.46
C LYS A 69 -3.01 -12.87 8.59
N ASN A 70 -2.45 -12.80 9.80
CA ASN A 70 -3.11 -12.18 10.95
C ASN A 70 -3.38 -10.69 10.71
N ILE A 71 -2.44 -9.95 10.12
CA ILE A 71 -2.64 -8.55 9.76
C ILE A 71 -3.79 -8.41 8.74
N ARG A 72 -3.78 -9.24 7.70
CA ARG A 72 -4.77 -9.17 6.61
C ARG A 72 -6.20 -9.53 7.01
N GLU A 73 -6.41 -10.21 8.13
CA GLU A 73 -7.75 -10.44 8.69
C GLU A 73 -8.46 -9.12 9.05
N VAL A 74 -7.70 -8.08 9.39
CA VAL A 74 -8.26 -6.81 9.88
C VAL A 74 -7.75 -5.58 9.12
N ASP A 75 -6.65 -5.70 8.37
CA ASP A 75 -6.04 -4.60 7.61
C ASP A 75 -5.63 -5.04 6.20
N GLY A 76 -6.34 -4.53 5.20
CA GLY A 76 -6.02 -4.68 3.78
C GLY A 76 -5.14 -3.56 3.22
N GLU A 77 -4.87 -2.52 4.02
CA GLU A 77 -4.30 -1.28 3.53
C GLU A 77 -2.77 -1.15 3.72
N THR A 78 -2.22 -1.64 4.84
CA THR A 78 -0.77 -1.59 5.08
C THR A 78 0.00 -2.26 3.95
N ILE A 79 1.00 -1.58 3.40
CA ILE A 79 1.88 -2.14 2.37
C ILE A 79 2.81 -3.16 3.01
N ILE A 80 2.88 -4.37 2.47
CA ILE A 80 3.72 -5.44 3.01
C ILE A 80 4.62 -6.00 1.93
N LEU A 81 5.93 -5.95 2.19
CA LEU A 81 6.98 -6.55 1.36
C LEU A 81 7.65 -7.69 2.14
N PHE A 82 7.91 -8.79 1.48
CA PHE A 82 8.79 -9.81 2.02
C PHE A 82 10.20 -9.65 1.49
N THR A 83 11.18 -9.81 2.37
CA THR A 83 12.58 -10.06 2.02
C THR A 83 12.88 -11.53 2.26
N THR A 84 13.52 -12.22 1.35
CA THR A 84 13.72 -13.66 1.50
C THR A 84 14.94 -14.18 0.75
N GLY A 85 15.68 -15.07 1.39
CA GLY A 85 16.69 -15.91 0.73
C GLY A 85 16.07 -17.09 -0.02
N LEU A 86 14.79 -17.40 0.25
CA LEU A 86 14.07 -18.51 -0.36
C LEU A 86 13.69 -18.18 -1.80
N THR A 87 13.97 -19.10 -2.72
CA THR A 87 13.69 -18.95 -4.15
C THR A 87 12.69 -19.95 -4.67
N SER A 88 12.07 -20.73 -3.76
CA SER A 88 11.09 -21.74 -4.14
C SER A 88 9.81 -21.11 -4.66
N PRO A 89 9.30 -21.52 -5.85
CA PRO A 89 8.02 -21.03 -6.36
C PRO A 89 6.84 -21.28 -5.42
N LYS A 90 6.96 -22.24 -4.53
CA LYS A 90 5.92 -22.59 -3.54
C LYS A 90 5.84 -21.50 -2.45
N ASP A 91 6.99 -21.03 -1.96
CA ASP A 91 7.05 -20.04 -0.89
C ASP A 91 6.59 -18.67 -1.41
N LEU A 92 6.97 -18.31 -2.64
CA LEU A 92 6.45 -17.11 -3.32
C LEU A 92 4.92 -17.14 -3.44
N LYS A 93 4.35 -18.27 -3.88
CA LYS A 93 2.89 -18.42 -3.96
C LYS A 93 2.21 -18.31 -2.61
N ALA A 94 2.79 -18.91 -1.57
CA ALA A 94 2.24 -18.88 -0.22
C ALA A 94 2.19 -17.46 0.34
N GLY A 95 3.21 -16.66 0.12
CA GLY A 95 3.25 -15.30 0.63
C GLY A 95 2.37 -14.31 -0.14
N TYR A 96 2.29 -14.42 -1.49
CA TYR A 96 1.29 -13.65 -2.23
C TYR A 96 -0.14 -14.04 -1.82
N ALA A 97 -0.39 -15.33 -1.58
CA ALA A 97 -1.68 -15.81 -1.06
C ALA A 97 -1.95 -15.30 0.37
N ALA A 98 -0.92 -15.02 1.17
CA ALA A 98 -1.05 -14.39 2.48
C ALA A 98 -1.40 -12.89 2.39
N GLY A 99 -1.22 -12.25 1.24
CA GLY A 99 -1.56 -10.86 1.00
C GLY A 99 -0.38 -9.88 0.98
N ALA A 100 0.85 -10.37 0.75
CA ALA A 100 2.00 -9.50 0.51
C ALA A 100 1.86 -8.74 -0.83
N ASN A 101 2.35 -7.52 -0.86
CA ASN A 101 2.32 -6.67 -2.05
C ASN A 101 3.52 -6.92 -2.97
N ASN A 102 4.67 -7.29 -2.42
CA ASN A 102 5.88 -7.55 -3.19
C ASN A 102 6.84 -8.50 -2.45
N TYR A 103 7.85 -8.99 -3.20
CA TYR A 103 8.94 -9.82 -2.74
C TYR A 103 10.27 -9.26 -3.23
N ILE A 104 11.25 -9.21 -2.34
CA ILE A 104 12.62 -8.80 -2.65
C ILE A 104 13.56 -9.94 -2.25
N LYS A 105 14.38 -10.35 -3.18
CA LYS A 105 15.32 -11.46 -2.95
C LYS A 105 16.57 -10.94 -2.23
N LYS A 106 16.95 -11.61 -1.13
CA LYS A 106 18.23 -11.40 -0.47
C LYS A 106 19.37 -12.03 -1.29
N PRO A 107 20.56 -11.41 -1.43
CA PRO A 107 20.89 -10.08 -0.87
C PRO A 107 20.34 -8.95 -1.73
N PHE A 108 19.95 -7.86 -1.11
CA PHE A 108 19.51 -6.61 -1.75
C PHE A 108 20.28 -5.42 -1.14
N ILE A 109 20.23 -4.28 -1.79
CA ILE A 109 20.73 -3.02 -1.24
C ILE A 109 19.57 -2.17 -0.74
N PRO A 110 19.76 -1.36 0.33
CA PRO A 110 18.67 -0.54 0.91
C PRO A 110 17.99 0.39 -0.09
N GLU A 111 18.72 0.92 -1.06
CA GLU A 111 18.19 1.78 -2.12
C GLU A 111 17.23 1.03 -3.07
N GLU A 112 17.44 -0.27 -3.29
CA GLU A 112 16.54 -1.11 -4.06
C GLU A 112 15.22 -1.29 -3.31
N LEU A 113 15.30 -1.56 -2.01
CA LEU A 113 14.13 -1.68 -1.14
C LEU A 113 13.35 -0.37 -1.07
N ASP A 114 14.04 0.77 -0.93
CA ASP A 114 13.46 2.11 -0.96
C ASP A 114 12.68 2.37 -2.25
N ALA A 115 13.27 2.06 -3.41
CA ALA A 115 12.60 2.22 -4.70
C ALA A 115 11.31 1.39 -4.80
N HIS A 116 11.30 0.16 -4.28
CA HIS A 116 10.11 -0.69 -4.22
C HIS A 116 9.04 -0.10 -3.28
N ILE A 117 9.43 0.37 -2.10
CA ILE A 117 8.54 1.02 -1.13
C ILE A 117 7.87 2.24 -1.76
N HIS A 118 8.66 3.15 -2.35
CA HIS A 118 8.14 4.35 -3.00
C HIS A 118 7.19 4.02 -4.15
N SER A 119 7.51 3.05 -5.00
CA SER A 119 6.64 2.61 -6.09
C SER A 119 5.29 2.12 -5.57
N LEU A 120 5.28 1.31 -4.50
CA LEU A 120 4.04 0.79 -3.92
C LEU A 120 3.21 1.88 -3.24
N ILE A 121 3.84 2.83 -2.55
CA ILE A 121 3.16 3.99 -1.96
C ILE A 121 2.48 4.83 -3.06
N GLN A 122 3.19 5.11 -4.16
CA GLN A 122 2.63 5.84 -5.29
C GLN A 122 1.46 5.11 -5.95
N LEU A 123 1.58 3.80 -6.19
CA LEU A 123 0.49 2.99 -6.73
C LEU A 123 -0.74 2.99 -5.81
N LYS A 124 -0.53 2.95 -4.50
CA LYS A 124 -1.62 3.03 -3.52
C LYS A 124 -2.26 4.42 -3.51
N ALA A 125 -1.47 5.47 -3.57
CA ALA A 125 -1.96 6.85 -3.67
C ALA A 125 -2.73 7.09 -4.98
N GLY A 126 -2.24 6.56 -6.10
CA GLY A 126 -2.93 6.58 -7.40
C GLY A 126 -4.29 5.87 -7.33
N LYS A 127 -4.33 4.65 -6.78
CA LYS A 127 -5.61 3.93 -6.56
C LYS A 127 -6.57 4.66 -5.61
N ARG A 128 -6.05 5.35 -4.58
CA ARG A 128 -6.89 6.18 -3.70
C ARG A 128 -7.42 7.40 -4.43
N SER A 129 -6.66 8.03 -5.31
CA SER A 129 -7.14 9.14 -6.14
C SER A 129 -8.12 8.67 -7.23
N GLU A 130 -7.94 7.48 -7.78
CA GLU A 130 -8.90 6.84 -8.68
C GLU A 130 -10.19 6.44 -7.94
N ASN A 131 -10.10 5.92 -6.72
CA ASN A 131 -11.25 5.60 -5.87
C ASN A 131 -11.84 6.84 -5.15
N ALA A 132 -11.04 7.89 -4.93
CA ALA A 132 -11.47 9.16 -4.35
C ALA A 132 -12.08 10.10 -5.39
N SER A 133 -12.68 9.51 -6.41
CA SER A 133 -13.58 10.18 -7.31
C SER A 133 -12.99 10.82 -8.56
N ASN A 134 -13.16 10.16 -9.65
CA ASN A 134 -13.58 10.81 -10.87
C ASN A 134 -15.05 11.33 -10.73
N GLN A 135 -15.41 11.77 -9.50
CA GLN A 135 -16.70 12.38 -9.22
C GLN A 135 -16.63 13.86 -9.54
N ILE A 136 -17.17 14.21 -10.69
CA ILE A 136 -17.19 15.58 -11.19
C ILE A 136 -18.52 16.22 -10.80
N LYS A 137 -18.49 17.33 -10.06
CA LYS A 137 -19.69 18.08 -9.69
C LYS A 137 -20.17 18.94 -10.86
N LEU A 138 -21.35 18.61 -11.40
CA LEU A 138 -22.01 19.31 -12.48
C LEU A 138 -23.28 20.01 -11.98
N GLY A 139 -23.13 21.14 -11.30
CA GLY A 139 -24.25 21.84 -10.66
C GLY A 139 -24.87 21.01 -9.53
N LYS A 140 -26.13 20.58 -9.70
CA LYS A 140 -26.83 19.69 -8.76
C LYS A 140 -26.56 18.20 -8.99
N TYR A 141 -25.79 17.84 -9.99
CA TYR A 141 -25.47 16.48 -10.34
C TYR A 141 -24.03 16.14 -9.94
N LEU A 142 -23.82 14.86 -9.60
CA LEU A 142 -22.51 14.26 -9.35
C LEU A 142 -22.30 13.17 -10.39
N LEU A 143 -21.35 13.39 -11.31
CA LEU A 143 -20.93 12.40 -12.30
C LEU A 143 -19.83 11.54 -11.72
N ASP A 144 -20.04 10.24 -11.64
CA ASP A 144 -18.98 9.25 -11.41
C ASP A 144 -18.60 8.70 -12.79
N ALA A 145 -17.44 9.17 -13.31
CA ALA A 145 -17.02 8.84 -14.66
C ALA A 145 -16.57 7.38 -14.79
N ASP A 146 -16.04 6.79 -13.72
CA ASP A 146 -15.54 5.41 -13.70
C ASP A 146 -16.66 4.38 -13.70
N HIS A 147 -17.74 4.68 -12.97
CA HIS A 147 -18.94 3.84 -12.92
C HIS A 147 -20.01 4.27 -13.90
N ALA A 148 -19.76 5.28 -14.73
CA ALA A 148 -20.72 5.86 -15.67
C ALA A 148 -22.09 6.15 -15.00
N THR A 149 -22.08 6.74 -13.80
CA THR A 149 -23.31 7.06 -13.06
C THR A 149 -23.44 8.57 -12.83
N LEU A 150 -24.67 9.08 -12.98
CA LEU A 150 -25.03 10.47 -12.71
C LEU A 150 -26.06 10.50 -11.59
N LYS A 151 -25.70 11.09 -10.43
CA LYS A 151 -26.58 11.22 -9.27
C LYS A 151 -27.08 12.65 -9.11
N ASP A 152 -28.38 12.84 -8.87
CA ASP A 152 -28.90 14.11 -8.38
C ASP A 152 -28.63 14.23 -6.86
N THR A 153 -27.87 15.25 -6.47
CA THR A 153 -27.48 15.45 -5.07
C THR A 153 -28.61 15.93 -4.16
N ARG A 154 -29.74 16.34 -4.72
CA ARG A 154 -30.92 16.82 -3.97
C ARG A 154 -31.95 15.73 -3.75
N GLU A 155 -32.13 14.86 -4.74
CA GLU A 155 -33.17 13.84 -4.74
C GLU A 155 -32.62 12.43 -4.46
N GLY A 156 -31.29 12.26 -4.46
CA GLY A 156 -30.64 10.97 -4.26
C GLY A 156 -30.86 9.96 -5.40
N SER A 157 -31.58 10.35 -6.45
CA SER A 157 -31.83 9.51 -7.62
C SER A 157 -30.57 9.44 -8.50
N GLY A 158 -30.25 8.25 -9.01
CA GLY A 158 -29.10 8.03 -9.90
C GLY A 158 -29.52 7.40 -11.23
N LYS A 159 -28.87 7.79 -12.31
CA LYS A 159 -29.03 7.22 -13.66
C LYS A 159 -27.69 6.62 -14.10
N MET A 160 -27.74 5.38 -14.61
CA MET A 160 -26.59 4.83 -15.35
C MET A 160 -26.53 5.46 -16.73
N LEU A 161 -25.32 5.84 -17.11
CA LEU A 161 -24.97 6.40 -18.42
C LEU A 161 -24.30 5.31 -19.28
N THR A 162 -24.36 5.49 -20.57
CA THR A 162 -23.46 4.75 -21.45
C THR A 162 -22.02 5.30 -21.32
N ALA A 163 -21.02 4.50 -21.64
CA ALA A 163 -19.61 4.93 -21.57
C ALA A 163 -19.36 6.19 -22.43
N ARG A 164 -20.09 6.35 -23.54
CA ARG A 164 -20.00 7.52 -24.42
C ARG A 164 -20.61 8.77 -23.78
N GLU A 165 -21.76 8.66 -23.12
CA GLU A 165 -22.40 9.78 -22.40
C GLU A 165 -21.55 10.24 -21.22
N ALA A 166 -20.99 9.31 -20.43
CA ALA A 166 -20.09 9.63 -19.34
C ALA A 166 -18.86 10.39 -19.83
N LYS A 167 -18.24 9.93 -20.93
CA LYS A 167 -17.05 10.58 -21.52
C LYS A 167 -17.33 11.98 -22.05
N ILE A 168 -18.50 12.20 -22.65
CA ILE A 168 -18.91 13.53 -23.14
C ILE A 168 -19.10 14.48 -21.95
N LEU A 169 -19.76 14.04 -20.87
CA LEU A 169 -19.96 14.87 -19.69
C LEU A 169 -18.65 15.19 -18.97
N GLU A 170 -17.72 14.26 -18.90
CA GLU A 170 -16.36 14.47 -18.38
C GLU A 170 -15.62 15.55 -19.18
N LEU A 171 -15.61 15.45 -20.51
CA LEU A 171 -14.97 16.44 -21.39
C LEU A 171 -15.59 17.83 -21.26
N LEU A 172 -16.91 17.92 -21.18
CA LEU A 172 -17.62 19.19 -20.98
C LEU A 172 -17.34 19.80 -19.62
N ALA A 173 -17.14 18.97 -18.59
CA ALA A 173 -16.81 19.43 -17.24
C ALA A 173 -15.40 20.01 -17.13
N VAL A 174 -14.43 19.37 -17.79
CA VAL A 174 -13.02 19.81 -17.80
C VAL A 174 -12.86 21.11 -18.59
N ASN A 175 -13.58 21.28 -19.70
CA ASN A 175 -13.47 22.45 -20.60
C ASN A 175 -14.43 23.60 -20.23
N LYS A 176 -14.99 23.61 -19.03
CA LYS A 176 -15.98 24.59 -18.58
C LYS A 176 -15.47 26.06 -18.52
N ASN A 177 -14.17 26.29 -18.63
CA ASN A 177 -13.54 27.61 -18.51
C ASN A 177 -12.93 28.14 -19.83
N GLU A 178 -13.22 27.54 -20.96
CA GLU A 178 -12.68 27.99 -22.27
C GLU A 178 -13.75 28.61 -23.19
N VAL A 179 -14.82 29.16 -22.63
CA VAL A 179 -15.81 29.97 -23.40
C VAL A 179 -16.01 31.31 -22.71
#